data_5ee4588dc80a80c9a951815f7c38bc3a
#
_entry.id   5ee4588dc80a80c9a951815f7c38bc3a
#
_cell.length_a   1.000
_cell.length_b   1.000
_cell.length_c   1.000
_cell.angle_alpha   90.00
_cell.angle_beta   90.00
_cell.angle_gamma   90.00
#
_symmetry.space_group_name_H-M   'P 1'
#
loop_
_entity.id
_entity.type
_entity.pdbx_description
1 polymer ?
#
loop_
_entity_poly.entity_id
_entity_poly.type
_entity_poly.pdbx_seq_one_letter_code
_entity_poly.pdbx_strand_id
1 'polypeptide(L)'
;MEMFNKKELDKRIGPLKKNKKLYDLEAVEGYVIRKANENGLEHSYDVMAEEMPYFKTLAYTEYAGNFYLQPLNFKLRNEQLIDAYNDNSSEIVDYSSLLINRIVNNEANKYTGRKEEFSKYLPKDYLVVLPGSNKVRENVCLNRLKYISKQHGDNIYFKPHPITTHQIIGELKDFFGEENILPRDINMYYYLQKAKGIYTTHISESCIYGIVTGKKTEPIDVWNNIQRGSFYCINNHLLTHQHDAKSFINKTFSSYKSGIINPSVDINWKEKVDKYIDYICKKREVYKNWFIDNPPKK
;
A
#
# COMPACT_ATOMS: atom_id res chain seq x y z
N MET A 1 -22.77 9.12 5.66
CA MET A 1 -21.82 8.56 4.64
C MET A 1 -21.60 7.08 5.01
N GLU A 2 -22.03 6.14 4.15
CA GLU A 2 -21.94 4.72 4.48
C GLU A 2 -20.48 4.32 4.64
N MET A 3 -20.17 3.68 5.77
CA MET A 3 -18.84 3.12 6.03
C MET A 3 -18.44 2.19 4.87
N PHE A 4 -17.29 2.44 4.27
CA PHE A 4 -16.71 1.61 3.23
C PHE A 4 -16.41 0.23 3.85
N ASN A 5 -17.30 -0.71 3.67
CA ASN A 5 -17.06 -2.05 4.17
C ASN A 5 -16.41 -2.93 3.07
N LYS A 6 -15.67 -3.95 3.52
CA LYS A 6 -14.96 -4.91 2.66
C LYS A 6 -15.87 -5.52 1.58
N LYS A 7 -17.16 -5.75 1.88
CA LYS A 7 -18.15 -6.31 0.94
C LYS A 7 -18.46 -5.37 -0.23
N GLU A 8 -18.42 -4.04 -0.04
CA GLU A 8 -18.63 -3.08 -1.12
C GLU A 8 -17.43 -2.95 -2.03
N LEU A 9 -16.21 -3.02 -1.46
CA LEU A 9 -14.99 -3.08 -2.24
C LEU A 9 -14.99 -4.32 -3.15
N ASP A 10 -15.39 -5.47 -2.61
CA ASP A 10 -15.47 -6.73 -3.37
C ASP A 10 -16.50 -6.67 -4.51
N LYS A 11 -17.62 -5.96 -4.33
CA LYS A 11 -18.60 -5.71 -5.41
C LYS A 11 -18.05 -4.83 -6.55
N ARG A 12 -17.20 -3.85 -6.24
CA ARG A 12 -16.61 -2.94 -7.24
C ARG A 12 -15.51 -3.58 -8.07
N ILE A 13 -14.87 -4.62 -7.55
CA ILE A 13 -13.77 -5.33 -8.21
C ILE A 13 -14.29 -6.27 -9.32
N GLY A 14 -15.57 -6.60 -9.31
CA GLY A 14 -16.22 -7.43 -10.33
C GLY A 14 -15.73 -8.88 -10.30
N PRO A 15 -15.47 -9.51 -11.48
CA PRO A 15 -15.10 -10.92 -11.56
C PRO A 15 -13.70 -11.25 -11.04
N LEU A 16 -12.92 -10.25 -10.65
CA LEU A 16 -11.58 -10.46 -10.11
C LEU A 16 -11.69 -11.02 -8.69
N LYS A 17 -11.25 -12.26 -8.52
CA LYS A 17 -11.19 -12.90 -7.20
C LYS A 17 -9.89 -12.50 -6.50
N LYS A 18 -9.99 -12.20 -5.20
CA LYS A 18 -8.83 -11.98 -4.36
C LYS A 18 -7.94 -13.22 -4.39
N ASN A 19 -6.63 -13.02 -4.50
CA ASN A 19 -5.66 -14.12 -4.44
C ASN A 19 -5.57 -14.64 -3.01
N LYS A 20 -6.35 -15.68 -2.70
CA LYS A 20 -6.39 -16.28 -1.35
C LYS A 20 -5.02 -16.78 -0.89
N LYS A 21 -4.21 -17.33 -1.79
CA LYS A 21 -2.85 -17.82 -1.43
C LYS A 21 -1.98 -16.73 -0.82
N LEU A 22 -2.10 -15.49 -1.32
CA LEU A 22 -1.33 -14.34 -0.85
C LEU A 22 -2.02 -13.58 0.28
N TYR A 23 -3.34 -13.55 0.26
CA TYR A 23 -4.17 -12.72 1.14
C TYR A 23 -5.13 -13.54 2.02
N ASP A 24 -4.77 -14.80 2.32
CA ASP A 24 -5.48 -15.59 3.32
C ASP A 24 -5.05 -15.18 4.72
N LEU A 25 -5.52 -14.02 5.13
CA LEU A 25 -5.18 -13.37 6.40
C LEU A 25 -6.38 -13.35 7.37
N GLU A 26 -7.42 -14.16 7.10
CA GLU A 26 -8.64 -14.19 7.93
C GLU A 26 -8.36 -14.57 9.38
N ALA A 27 -7.42 -15.51 9.61
CA ALA A 27 -7.02 -15.87 10.96
C ALA A 27 -6.34 -14.72 11.72
N VAL A 28 -5.54 -13.91 11.01
CA VAL A 28 -4.91 -12.70 11.58
C VAL A 28 -5.97 -11.64 11.87
N GLU A 29 -6.88 -11.39 10.90
CA GLU A 29 -7.98 -10.43 11.04
C GLU A 29 -8.84 -10.75 12.27
N GLY A 30 -9.29 -12.00 12.41
CA GLY A 30 -10.11 -12.43 13.54
C GLY A 30 -9.39 -12.30 14.89
N TYR A 31 -8.09 -12.60 14.92
CA TYR A 31 -7.30 -12.43 16.14
C TYR A 31 -7.13 -10.96 16.51
N VAL A 32 -6.82 -10.09 15.54
CA VAL A 32 -6.64 -8.65 15.72
C VAL A 32 -7.92 -7.99 16.20
N ILE A 33 -9.07 -8.29 15.59
CA ILE A 33 -10.38 -7.76 15.98
C ILE A 33 -10.69 -8.12 17.44
N ARG A 34 -10.49 -9.38 17.81
CA ARG A 34 -10.68 -9.81 19.21
C ARG A 34 -9.77 -9.04 20.17
N LYS A 35 -8.47 -8.93 19.86
CA LYS A 35 -7.51 -8.23 20.72
C LYS A 35 -7.76 -6.73 20.81
N ALA A 36 -8.19 -6.09 19.71
CA ALA A 36 -8.61 -4.71 19.71
C ALA A 36 -9.79 -4.50 20.68
N ASN A 37 -10.82 -5.34 20.59
CA ASN A 37 -11.99 -5.27 21.46
C ASN A 37 -11.63 -5.50 22.94
N GLU A 38 -10.79 -6.48 23.27
CA GLU A 38 -10.28 -6.75 24.62
C GLU A 38 -9.58 -5.52 25.22
N ASN A 39 -8.97 -4.66 24.39
CA ASN A 39 -8.24 -3.45 24.80
C ASN A 39 -9.05 -2.14 24.63
N GLY A 40 -10.35 -2.24 24.36
CA GLY A 40 -11.22 -1.07 24.19
C GLY A 40 -10.86 -0.21 22.97
N LEU A 41 -10.28 -0.82 21.92
CA LEU A 41 -10.03 -0.20 20.65
C LEU A 41 -11.20 -0.48 19.70
N GLU A 42 -11.66 0.54 19.01
CA GLU A 42 -12.48 0.39 17.84
C GLU A 42 -11.60 -0.07 16.65
N HIS A 43 -12.18 -0.70 15.66
CA HIS A 43 -11.44 -1.17 14.51
C HIS A 43 -12.14 -0.84 13.20
N SER A 44 -11.36 -0.63 12.14
CA SER A 44 -11.87 -0.32 10.80
C SER A 44 -11.01 -0.99 9.74
N TYR A 45 -11.66 -1.50 8.69
CA TYR A 45 -10.95 -1.88 7.49
C TYR A 45 -10.59 -0.62 6.70
N ASP A 46 -9.28 -0.39 6.50
CA ASP A 46 -8.74 0.80 5.87
C ASP A 46 -8.89 2.10 6.71
N VAL A 47 -8.06 3.08 6.45
CA VAL A 47 -8.02 4.38 7.16
C VAL A 47 -9.05 5.39 6.67
N MET A 48 -9.93 5.00 5.75
CA MET A 48 -10.89 5.91 5.12
C MET A 48 -12.14 6.23 5.95
N ALA A 49 -12.21 5.74 7.19
CA ALA A 49 -13.32 6.04 8.11
C ALA A 49 -13.12 7.41 8.76
N GLU A 50 -13.50 8.47 8.06
CA GLU A 50 -13.32 9.87 8.50
C GLU A 50 -14.09 10.23 9.80
N GLU A 51 -15.09 9.44 10.18
CA GLU A 51 -15.99 9.73 11.32
C GLU A 51 -15.61 8.98 12.60
N MET A 52 -14.59 8.12 12.57
CA MET A 52 -14.20 7.35 13.75
C MET A 52 -13.23 8.11 14.65
N PRO A 53 -13.31 7.91 15.98
CA PRO A 53 -12.41 8.61 16.91
C PRO A 53 -10.94 8.26 16.66
N TYR A 54 -10.16 9.22 16.16
CA TYR A 54 -8.77 9.05 15.75
C TYR A 54 -7.87 8.36 16.78
N PHE A 55 -8.18 8.49 18.06
CA PHE A 55 -7.37 7.94 19.16
C PHE A 55 -7.81 6.56 19.62
N LYS A 56 -9.01 6.11 19.26
CA LYS A 56 -9.56 4.82 19.69
C LYS A 56 -9.56 3.78 18.59
N THR A 57 -9.34 4.19 17.34
CA THR A 57 -9.53 3.31 16.21
C THR A 57 -8.21 2.77 15.69
N LEU A 58 -8.16 1.46 15.58
CA LEU A 58 -7.12 0.71 14.90
C LEU A 58 -7.60 0.38 13.47
N ALA A 59 -6.89 0.89 12.49
CA ALA A 59 -7.13 0.51 11.11
C ALA A 59 -6.30 -0.72 10.75
N TYR A 60 -6.86 -1.58 9.90
CA TYR A 60 -6.15 -2.71 9.33
C TYR A 60 -6.44 -2.84 7.83
N THR A 61 -5.45 -3.31 7.09
CA THR A 61 -5.55 -3.54 5.65
C THR A 61 -4.54 -4.58 5.21
N GLU A 62 -4.63 -5.02 3.97
CA GLU A 62 -3.55 -5.82 3.39
C GLU A 62 -2.58 -4.92 2.61
N TYR A 63 -1.29 -5.13 2.82
CA TYR A 63 -0.22 -4.41 2.14
C TYR A 63 0.85 -5.37 1.63
N ALA A 64 0.97 -5.47 0.32
CA ALA A 64 1.94 -6.34 -0.36
C ALA A 64 1.95 -7.79 0.17
N GLY A 65 0.75 -8.34 0.44
CA GLY A 65 0.58 -9.70 0.96
C GLY A 65 0.89 -9.86 2.45
N ASN A 66 0.97 -8.78 3.18
CA ASN A 66 1.06 -8.77 4.64
C ASN A 66 -0.20 -8.16 5.22
N PHE A 67 -0.52 -8.49 6.46
CA PHE A 67 -1.50 -7.77 7.24
C PHE A 67 -0.84 -6.51 7.81
N TYR A 68 -1.49 -5.35 7.70
CA TYR A 68 -0.94 -4.08 8.13
C TYR A 68 -1.88 -3.37 9.10
N LEU A 69 -1.41 -3.17 10.32
CA LEU A 69 -2.07 -2.49 11.40
C LEU A 69 -1.54 -1.06 11.54
N GLN A 70 -2.43 -0.10 11.71
CA GLN A 70 -2.03 1.29 11.89
C GLN A 70 -3.09 2.09 12.64
N PRO A 71 -2.71 3.13 13.41
CA PRO A 71 -3.66 4.07 13.96
C PRO A 71 -4.25 4.96 12.85
N LEU A 72 -5.44 5.53 13.05
CA LEU A 72 -6.01 6.47 12.08
C LEU A 72 -5.22 7.79 12.02
N ASN A 73 -4.63 8.21 13.12
CA ASN A 73 -3.90 9.46 13.18
C ASN A 73 -2.62 9.43 12.36
N PHE A 74 -2.48 10.38 11.44
CA PHE A 74 -1.34 10.47 10.52
C PHE A 74 0.01 10.59 11.23
N LYS A 75 0.10 11.40 12.30
CA LYS A 75 1.33 11.57 13.06
C LYS A 75 1.74 10.28 13.74
N LEU A 76 0.79 9.57 14.37
CA LEU A 76 1.05 8.26 14.98
C LEU A 76 1.49 7.21 13.96
N ARG A 77 0.93 7.23 12.73
CA ARG A 77 1.36 6.33 11.65
C ARG A 77 2.82 6.56 11.24
N ASN A 78 3.25 7.81 11.16
CA ASN A 78 4.67 8.11 10.89
C ASN A 78 5.57 7.69 12.05
N GLU A 79 5.18 8.01 13.27
CA GLU A 79 5.96 7.67 14.46
C GLU A 79 6.12 6.16 14.64
N GLN A 80 5.08 5.36 14.39
CA GLN A 80 5.20 3.90 14.48
C GLN A 80 6.26 3.35 13.51
N LEU A 81 6.38 3.92 12.31
CA LEU A 81 7.38 3.46 11.33
C LEU A 81 8.79 3.90 11.71
N ILE A 82 8.94 5.10 12.27
CA ILE A 82 10.21 5.57 12.83
C ILE A 82 10.62 4.70 14.03
N ASP A 83 9.69 4.45 14.94
CA ASP A 83 9.94 3.60 16.10
C ASP A 83 10.29 2.16 15.70
N ALA A 84 9.65 1.65 14.64
CA ALA A 84 9.94 0.32 14.10
C ALA A 84 11.33 0.26 13.45
N TYR A 85 11.70 1.26 12.65
CA TYR A 85 13.02 1.34 12.05
C TYR A 85 14.14 1.46 13.08
N ASN A 86 13.89 2.14 14.20
CA ASN A 86 14.85 2.30 15.29
C ASN A 86 14.82 1.16 16.32
N ASP A 87 13.94 0.18 16.14
CA ASP A 87 13.82 -0.96 17.05
C ASP A 87 14.96 -1.97 16.81
N ASN A 88 15.79 -2.14 17.82
CA ASN A 88 16.89 -3.11 17.80
C ASN A 88 16.56 -4.37 18.64
N SER A 89 15.34 -4.50 19.16
CA SER A 89 14.92 -5.59 20.03
C SER A 89 14.33 -6.78 19.28
N SER A 90 13.94 -6.58 18.01
CA SER A 90 13.32 -7.62 17.19
C SER A 90 14.36 -8.39 16.38
N GLU A 91 14.20 -9.70 16.30
CA GLU A 91 14.97 -10.52 15.35
C GLU A 91 14.63 -10.12 13.92
N ILE A 92 15.65 -9.96 13.09
CA ILE A 92 15.47 -9.50 11.71
C ILE A 92 15.10 -10.69 10.82
N VAL A 93 13.91 -10.58 10.21
CA VAL A 93 13.37 -11.52 9.22
C VAL A 93 13.57 -10.95 7.81
N ASP A 94 13.89 -11.81 6.84
CA ASP A 94 14.11 -11.38 5.46
C ASP A 94 12.81 -11.18 4.67
N TYR A 95 12.08 -10.13 5.00
CA TYR A 95 10.89 -9.70 4.28
C TYR A 95 11.19 -9.25 2.84
N SER A 96 12.38 -8.72 2.59
CA SER A 96 12.75 -8.24 1.25
C SER A 96 12.82 -9.38 0.25
N SER A 97 13.44 -10.50 0.61
CA SER A 97 13.47 -11.71 -0.23
C SER A 97 12.07 -12.30 -0.44
N LEU A 98 11.23 -12.30 0.60
CA LEU A 98 9.83 -12.72 0.45
C LEU A 98 9.09 -11.90 -0.62
N LEU A 99 9.22 -10.57 -0.58
CA LEU A 99 8.58 -9.68 -1.55
C LEU A 99 9.13 -9.87 -2.97
N ILE A 100 10.45 -10.02 -3.10
CA ILE A 100 11.10 -10.29 -4.40
C ILE A 100 10.60 -11.61 -4.98
N ASN A 101 10.56 -12.68 -4.19
CA ASN A 101 10.11 -13.99 -4.62
C ASN A 101 8.66 -13.98 -5.10
N ARG A 102 7.77 -13.21 -4.44
CA ARG A 102 6.39 -13.02 -4.90
C ARG A 102 6.30 -12.43 -6.31
N ILE A 103 7.20 -11.49 -6.65
CA ILE A 103 7.25 -10.90 -7.99
C ILE A 103 7.80 -11.90 -8.99
N VAL A 104 8.92 -12.54 -8.68
CA VAL A 104 9.60 -13.49 -9.57
C VAL A 104 8.70 -14.67 -9.90
N ASN A 105 7.94 -15.16 -8.94
CA ASN A 105 7.01 -16.27 -9.10
C ASN A 105 5.62 -15.85 -9.63
N ASN A 106 5.43 -14.59 -10.02
CA ASN A 106 4.12 -14.03 -10.41
C ASN A 106 3.03 -14.16 -9.31
N GLU A 107 3.42 -14.25 -8.06
CA GLU A 107 2.51 -14.38 -6.91
C GLU A 107 2.13 -13.03 -6.28
N ALA A 108 2.69 -11.91 -6.72
CA ALA A 108 2.45 -10.59 -6.17
C ALA A 108 1.06 -10.01 -6.49
N ASN A 109 0.31 -10.62 -7.39
CA ASN A 109 -1.00 -10.12 -7.79
C ASN A 109 -2.04 -10.25 -6.66
N LYS A 110 -2.62 -9.13 -6.25
CA LYS A 110 -3.74 -9.09 -5.29
C LYS A 110 -4.98 -9.81 -5.79
N TYR A 111 -5.18 -9.85 -7.10
CA TYR A 111 -6.35 -10.46 -7.73
C TYR A 111 -5.93 -11.53 -8.73
N THR A 112 -6.62 -12.67 -8.71
CA THR A 112 -6.51 -13.76 -9.70
C THR A 112 -7.36 -13.47 -10.94
N GLY A 113 -7.17 -14.25 -12.01
CA GLY A 113 -7.94 -14.11 -13.25
C GLY A 113 -7.48 -12.98 -14.16
N ARG A 114 -6.25 -12.51 -13.98
CA ARG A 114 -5.64 -11.52 -14.85
C ARG A 114 -5.14 -12.17 -16.14
N LYS A 115 -5.25 -11.42 -17.24
CA LYS A 115 -4.74 -11.87 -18.53
C LYS A 115 -3.21 -11.90 -18.53
N GLU A 116 -2.64 -12.99 -19.00
CA GLU A 116 -1.21 -13.20 -19.16
C GLU A 116 -0.76 -13.12 -20.63
N GLU A 117 -1.59 -12.55 -21.51
CA GLU A 117 -1.25 -12.36 -22.92
C GLU A 117 -0.22 -11.22 -23.08
N PHE A 118 1.04 -11.57 -22.81
CA PHE A 118 2.16 -10.61 -22.91
C PHE A 118 2.66 -10.40 -24.34
N SER A 119 2.33 -11.30 -25.28
CA SER A 119 2.86 -11.27 -26.66
C SER A 119 2.50 -10.00 -27.44
N LYS A 120 1.36 -9.38 -27.11
CA LYS A 120 0.87 -8.17 -27.79
C LYS A 120 1.54 -6.88 -27.26
N TYR A 121 2.07 -6.88 -26.05
CA TYR A 121 2.63 -5.70 -25.38
C TYR A 121 4.08 -5.99 -24.99
N LEU A 122 5.02 -5.67 -25.87
CA LEU A 122 6.44 -5.82 -25.56
C LEU A 122 6.84 -4.93 -24.36
N PRO A 123 7.73 -5.40 -23.48
CA PRO A 123 8.18 -4.60 -22.34
C PRO A 123 8.81 -3.27 -22.77
N LYS A 124 8.53 -2.21 -22.01
CA LYS A 124 9.14 -0.89 -22.14
C LYS A 124 9.96 -0.57 -20.89
N ASP A 125 10.89 0.38 -21.02
CA ASP A 125 11.80 0.72 -19.91
C ASP A 125 11.10 1.38 -18.72
N TYR A 126 9.95 2.03 -18.94
CA TYR A 126 9.24 2.75 -17.90
C TYR A 126 7.79 2.31 -17.75
N LEU A 127 7.32 2.29 -16.50
CA LEU A 127 5.95 1.91 -16.15
C LEU A 127 5.33 2.96 -15.22
N VAL A 128 4.22 3.54 -15.64
CA VAL A 128 3.37 4.37 -14.78
C VAL A 128 2.22 3.52 -14.25
N VAL A 129 2.13 3.34 -12.95
CA VAL A 129 1.02 2.64 -12.30
C VAL A 129 0.04 3.65 -11.74
N LEU A 130 -1.14 3.70 -12.32
CA LEU A 130 -2.18 4.66 -11.97
C LEU A 130 -3.08 4.12 -10.84
N PRO A 131 -3.57 5.00 -9.95
CA PRO A 131 -4.53 4.63 -8.92
C PRO A 131 -5.91 4.32 -9.51
N GLY A 132 -6.79 3.71 -8.72
CA GLY A 132 -8.11 3.29 -9.17
C GLY A 132 -9.10 4.43 -9.36
N SER A 133 -9.97 4.29 -10.36
CA SER A 133 -11.17 5.09 -10.59
C SER A 133 -10.90 6.60 -10.54
N ASN A 134 -11.75 7.37 -9.85
CA ASN A 134 -11.65 8.84 -9.77
C ASN A 134 -10.37 9.34 -9.10
N LYS A 135 -9.67 8.49 -8.34
CA LYS A 135 -8.38 8.86 -7.72
C LYS A 135 -7.32 9.27 -8.74
N VAL A 136 -7.44 8.87 -10.01
CA VAL A 136 -6.58 9.39 -11.08
C VAL A 136 -6.74 10.90 -11.22
N ARG A 137 -8.00 11.39 -11.25
CA ARG A 137 -8.29 12.82 -11.40
C ARG A 137 -8.00 13.62 -10.12
N GLU A 138 -8.25 13.01 -8.97
CA GLU A 138 -8.14 13.67 -7.66
C GLU A 138 -6.70 13.78 -7.16
N ASN A 139 -5.89 12.77 -7.44
CA ASN A 139 -4.59 12.58 -6.79
C ASN A 139 -3.40 12.61 -7.76
N VAL A 140 -3.62 12.60 -9.07
CA VAL A 140 -2.53 12.57 -10.04
C VAL A 140 -2.51 13.88 -10.85
N CYS A 141 -1.35 14.49 -10.93
CA CYS A 141 -1.15 15.69 -11.74
C CYS A 141 -1.00 15.34 -13.22
N LEU A 142 -1.98 15.70 -14.05
CA LEU A 142 -1.95 15.44 -15.49
C LEU A 142 -0.72 16.06 -16.16
N ASN A 143 -0.31 17.26 -15.74
CA ASN A 143 0.89 17.91 -16.30
C ASN A 143 2.15 17.12 -15.96
N ARG A 144 2.22 16.48 -14.78
CA ARG A 144 3.32 15.58 -14.41
C ARG A 144 3.33 14.36 -15.33
N LEU A 145 2.16 13.75 -15.58
CA LEU A 145 2.06 12.61 -16.52
C LEU A 145 2.47 13.00 -17.95
N LYS A 146 2.04 14.16 -18.44
CA LYS A 146 2.44 14.67 -19.76
C LYS A 146 3.95 14.92 -19.84
N TYR A 147 4.54 15.46 -18.79
CA TYR A 147 5.99 15.65 -18.72
C TYR A 147 6.73 14.31 -18.78
N ILE A 148 6.32 13.33 -17.98
CA ILE A 148 6.88 11.98 -17.96
C ILE A 148 6.74 11.31 -19.34
N SER A 149 5.56 11.39 -19.96
CA SER A 149 5.33 10.87 -21.32
C SER A 149 6.26 11.50 -22.33
N LYS A 150 6.39 12.83 -22.31
CA LYS A 150 7.32 13.55 -23.20
C LYS A 150 8.78 13.17 -22.97
N GLN A 151 9.19 12.94 -21.73
CA GLN A 151 10.55 12.57 -21.35
C GLN A 151 10.95 11.18 -21.90
N HIS A 152 10.01 10.23 -21.93
CA HIS A 152 10.30 8.83 -22.28
C HIS A 152 9.79 8.44 -23.67
N GLY A 153 9.00 9.29 -24.33
CA GLY A 153 8.42 9.01 -25.65
C GLY A 153 7.63 7.70 -25.64
N ASP A 154 7.88 6.86 -26.66
CA ASP A 154 7.20 5.58 -26.80
C ASP A 154 7.72 4.48 -25.85
N ASN A 155 8.75 4.77 -25.05
CA ASN A 155 9.37 3.79 -24.15
C ASN A 155 8.73 3.77 -22.75
N ILE A 156 7.42 4.01 -22.67
CA ILE A 156 6.66 4.05 -21.42
C ILE A 156 5.29 3.41 -21.58
N TYR A 157 4.84 2.70 -20.53
CA TYR A 157 3.47 2.26 -20.40
C TYR A 157 2.76 2.96 -19.25
N PHE A 158 1.47 3.24 -19.46
CA PHE A 158 0.53 3.65 -18.42
C PHE A 158 -0.37 2.46 -18.11
N LYS A 159 -0.36 2.00 -16.87
CA LYS A 159 -1.14 0.86 -16.40
C LYS A 159 -2.29 1.35 -15.53
N PRO A 160 -3.53 1.37 -16.06
CA PRO A 160 -4.71 1.68 -15.27
C PRO A 160 -4.95 0.63 -14.18
N HIS A 161 -5.51 1.06 -13.07
CA HIS A 161 -5.94 0.14 -12.01
C HIS A 161 -7.10 -0.77 -12.50
N PRO A 162 -7.24 -2.00 -12.00
CA PRO A 162 -8.34 -2.90 -12.40
C PRO A 162 -9.75 -2.33 -12.31
N ILE A 163 -10.00 -1.42 -11.35
CA ILE A 163 -11.31 -0.77 -11.17
C ILE A 163 -11.46 0.58 -11.91
N THR A 164 -10.47 0.97 -12.74
CA THR A 164 -10.57 2.20 -13.54
C THR A 164 -11.71 2.08 -14.56
N THR A 165 -12.55 3.11 -14.66
CA THR A 165 -13.69 3.13 -15.57
C THR A 165 -13.26 3.21 -17.03
N HIS A 166 -14.12 2.75 -17.96
CA HIS A 166 -13.85 2.83 -19.40
C HIS A 166 -13.69 4.28 -19.86
N GLN A 167 -14.45 5.22 -19.29
CA GLN A 167 -14.33 6.63 -19.60
C GLN A 167 -12.92 7.15 -19.31
N ILE A 168 -12.38 6.89 -18.10
CA ILE A 168 -11.02 7.34 -17.74
C ILE A 168 -9.98 6.66 -18.62
N ILE A 169 -10.16 5.38 -18.97
CA ILE A 169 -9.26 4.68 -19.91
C ILE A 169 -9.30 5.34 -21.29
N GLY A 170 -10.47 5.74 -21.79
CA GLY A 170 -10.61 6.50 -23.04
C GLY A 170 -9.81 7.80 -22.98
N GLU A 171 -10.02 8.60 -21.96
CA GLU A 171 -9.26 9.85 -21.74
C GLU A 171 -7.73 9.63 -21.71
N LEU A 172 -7.27 8.56 -21.06
CA LEU A 172 -5.84 8.22 -21.03
C LEU A 172 -5.31 7.85 -22.43
N LYS A 173 -6.09 7.11 -23.24
CA LYS A 173 -5.74 6.79 -24.62
C LYS A 173 -5.65 8.04 -25.50
N ASP A 174 -6.59 8.96 -25.35
CA ASP A 174 -6.60 10.23 -26.08
C ASP A 174 -5.40 11.10 -25.73
N PHE A 175 -4.92 11.05 -24.47
CA PHE A 175 -3.79 11.85 -24.04
C PHE A 175 -2.41 11.24 -24.33
N PHE A 176 -2.28 9.91 -24.27
CA PHE A 176 -0.97 9.22 -24.27
C PHE A 176 -0.78 8.23 -25.40
N GLY A 177 -1.79 8.05 -26.27
CA GLY A 177 -1.80 7.04 -27.32
C GLY A 177 -2.29 5.67 -26.83
N GLU A 178 -3.09 4.98 -27.64
CA GLU A 178 -3.65 3.67 -27.28
C GLU A 178 -2.57 2.61 -27.06
N GLU A 179 -1.49 2.67 -27.82
CA GLU A 179 -0.33 1.77 -27.78
C GLU A 179 0.49 1.89 -26.48
N ASN A 180 0.31 2.99 -25.75
CA ASN A 180 0.97 3.25 -24.47
C ASN A 180 0.11 2.88 -23.27
N ILE A 181 -1.17 2.51 -23.47
CA ILE A 181 -2.09 2.16 -22.38
C ILE A 181 -2.22 0.64 -22.27
N LEU A 182 -1.70 0.08 -21.19
CA LEU A 182 -1.89 -1.34 -20.89
C LEU A 182 -3.35 -1.64 -20.50
N PRO A 183 -3.88 -2.82 -20.83
CA PRO A 183 -5.17 -3.27 -20.34
C PRO A 183 -5.24 -3.23 -18.81
N ARG A 184 -6.39 -2.79 -18.27
CA ARG A 184 -6.58 -2.71 -16.81
C ARG A 184 -6.49 -4.06 -16.09
N ASP A 185 -6.78 -5.16 -16.79
CA ASP A 185 -6.79 -6.53 -16.31
C ASP A 185 -5.49 -7.31 -16.59
N ILE A 186 -4.48 -6.70 -17.21
CA ILE A 186 -3.19 -7.36 -17.43
C ILE A 186 -2.36 -7.45 -16.17
N ASN A 187 -1.55 -8.50 -16.05
CA ASN A 187 -0.60 -8.63 -14.94
C ASN A 187 0.53 -7.60 -15.06
N MET A 188 0.51 -6.57 -14.21
CA MET A 188 1.50 -5.51 -14.25
C MET A 188 2.90 -5.94 -13.78
N TYR A 189 3.00 -6.96 -12.94
CA TYR A 189 4.28 -7.37 -12.36
C TYR A 189 5.24 -7.95 -13.39
N TYR A 190 4.73 -8.49 -14.48
CA TYR A 190 5.55 -8.85 -15.64
C TYR A 190 6.29 -7.62 -16.21
N TYR A 191 5.58 -6.50 -16.39
CA TYR A 191 6.16 -5.24 -16.89
C TYR A 191 7.04 -4.57 -15.84
N LEU A 192 6.63 -4.61 -14.58
CA LEU A 192 7.41 -4.09 -13.48
C LEU A 192 8.78 -4.76 -13.38
N GLN A 193 8.86 -6.08 -13.54
CA GLN A 193 10.14 -6.80 -13.54
C GLN A 193 11.08 -6.32 -14.66
N LYS A 194 10.55 -5.99 -15.83
CA LYS A 194 11.30 -5.59 -17.01
C LYS A 194 11.65 -4.10 -17.05
N ALA A 195 10.88 -3.27 -16.39
CA ALA A 195 11.10 -1.81 -16.34
C ALA A 195 12.42 -1.46 -15.65
N LYS A 196 13.04 -0.35 -16.08
CA LYS A 196 14.18 0.31 -15.42
C LYS A 196 13.71 1.31 -14.36
N GLY A 197 12.54 1.92 -14.59
CA GLY A 197 11.95 2.89 -13.67
C GLY A 197 10.44 2.80 -13.59
N ILE A 198 9.89 3.18 -12.43
CA ILE A 198 8.48 3.10 -12.11
C ILE A 198 7.99 4.43 -11.57
N TYR A 199 6.86 4.87 -12.09
CA TYR A 199 6.11 6.01 -11.60
C TYR A 199 4.83 5.52 -10.95
N THR A 200 4.58 5.88 -9.71
CA THR A 200 3.43 5.37 -8.97
C THR A 200 2.94 6.38 -7.93
N THR A 201 1.87 6.07 -7.23
CA THR A 201 1.38 6.90 -6.13
C THR A 201 1.81 6.33 -4.77
N HIS A 202 1.92 7.18 -3.75
CA HIS A 202 2.17 6.75 -2.37
C HIS A 202 1.09 5.80 -1.82
N ILE A 203 -0.07 5.72 -2.44
CA ILE A 203 -1.16 4.83 -2.02
C ILE A 203 -1.17 3.49 -2.75
N SER A 204 -0.15 3.18 -3.55
CA SER A 204 -0.07 1.95 -4.34
C SER A 204 0.95 0.95 -3.77
N GLU A 205 0.57 -0.32 -3.70
CA GLU A 205 1.50 -1.42 -3.38
C GLU A 205 2.62 -1.58 -4.43
N SER A 206 2.45 -1.05 -5.65
CA SER A 206 3.52 -1.07 -6.66
C SER A 206 4.77 -0.29 -6.22
N CYS A 207 4.62 0.64 -5.29
CA CYS A 207 5.73 1.41 -4.73
C CYS A 207 6.75 0.48 -4.05
N ILE A 208 6.33 -0.34 -3.10
CA ILE A 208 7.24 -1.26 -2.41
C ILE A 208 7.84 -2.28 -3.37
N TYR A 209 7.05 -2.79 -4.31
CA TYR A 209 7.55 -3.77 -5.28
C TYR A 209 8.58 -3.17 -6.24
N GLY A 210 8.40 -1.92 -6.66
CA GLY A 210 9.40 -1.20 -7.43
C GLY A 210 10.71 -1.02 -6.67
N ILE A 211 10.61 -0.52 -5.46
CA ILE A 211 11.76 -0.22 -4.60
C ILE A 211 12.54 -1.48 -4.22
N VAL A 212 11.86 -2.55 -3.76
CA VAL A 212 12.53 -3.78 -3.31
C VAL A 212 13.26 -4.51 -4.46
N THR A 213 12.81 -4.32 -5.70
CA THR A 213 13.47 -4.86 -6.90
C THR A 213 14.55 -3.95 -7.46
N GLY A 214 14.92 -2.88 -6.75
CA GLY A 214 15.98 -1.95 -7.14
C GLY A 214 15.61 -1.03 -8.30
N LYS A 215 14.32 -0.86 -8.61
CA LYS A 215 13.87 0.06 -9.66
C LYS A 215 13.84 1.49 -9.12
N LYS A 216 14.28 2.45 -9.95
CA LYS A 216 14.05 3.86 -9.65
C LYS A 216 12.54 4.10 -9.57
N THR A 217 12.05 4.43 -8.38
CA THR A 217 10.62 4.61 -8.12
C THR A 217 10.35 6.07 -7.77
N GLU A 218 9.45 6.71 -8.50
CA GLU A 218 9.11 8.12 -8.31
C GLU A 218 7.59 8.30 -8.11
N PRO A 219 7.16 9.17 -7.16
CA PRO A 219 5.75 9.47 -6.96
C PRO A 219 5.20 10.41 -8.04
N ILE A 220 3.94 10.18 -8.44
CA ILE A 220 3.19 11.00 -9.41
C ILE A 220 2.03 11.75 -8.79
N ASP A 221 1.80 11.57 -7.53
CA ASP A 221 0.68 12.15 -6.80
C ASP A 221 0.96 13.58 -6.35
N VAL A 222 -0.15 14.33 -6.18
CA VAL A 222 -0.15 15.69 -5.62
C VAL A 222 -0.57 15.67 -4.16
N TRP A 223 -0.05 16.60 -3.38
CA TRP A 223 0.00 16.63 -1.92
C TRP A 223 -1.34 16.63 -1.15
N ASN A 224 -2.49 16.91 -1.76
CA ASN A 224 -3.62 17.44 -0.99
C ASN A 224 -4.51 16.42 -0.25
N ASN A 225 -4.66 15.16 -0.70
CA ASN A 225 -5.56 14.19 -0.05
C ASN A 225 -4.91 12.82 0.21
N ILE A 226 -3.72 12.61 -0.25
CA ILE A 226 -2.99 11.34 -0.28
C ILE A 226 -2.51 10.92 1.10
N GLN A 227 -2.21 11.87 1.97
CA GLN A 227 -1.77 11.60 3.36
C GLN A 227 -2.77 10.76 4.16
N ARG A 228 -4.04 10.73 3.74
CA ARG A 228 -5.10 9.92 4.35
C ARG A 228 -5.07 8.46 3.89
N GLY A 229 -4.39 8.14 2.80
CA GLY A 229 -4.32 6.76 2.28
C GLY A 229 -3.55 5.82 3.21
N SER A 230 -3.99 4.57 3.30
CA SER A 230 -3.41 3.54 4.18
C SER A 230 -1.93 3.29 3.96
N PHE A 231 -1.44 3.47 2.74
CA PHE A 231 -0.05 3.16 2.39
C PHE A 231 0.85 4.40 2.31
N TYR A 232 0.29 5.59 2.52
CA TYR A 232 1.07 6.82 2.33
C TYR A 232 2.32 6.85 3.22
N CYS A 233 2.17 6.65 4.52
CA CYS A 233 3.29 6.76 5.45
C CYS A 233 4.38 5.74 5.12
N ILE A 234 4.02 4.47 4.95
CA ILE A 234 4.98 3.40 4.67
C ILE A 234 5.68 3.59 3.33
N ASN A 235 4.95 3.97 2.28
CA ASN A 235 5.55 4.22 0.96
C ASN A 235 6.42 5.48 0.95
N ASN A 236 6.05 6.52 1.69
CA ASN A 236 6.88 7.72 1.84
C ASN A 236 8.22 7.39 2.51
N HIS A 237 8.21 6.59 3.59
CA HIS A 237 9.44 6.12 4.22
C HIS A 237 10.27 5.24 3.28
N LEU A 238 9.65 4.33 2.52
CA LEU A 238 10.34 3.52 1.53
C LEU A 238 10.98 4.36 0.42
N LEU A 239 10.30 5.39 -0.08
CA LEU A 239 10.83 6.30 -1.10
C LEU A 239 12.04 7.08 -0.59
N THR A 240 12.06 7.49 0.67
CA THR A 240 13.22 8.17 1.27
C THR A 240 14.41 7.23 1.52
N HIS A 241 14.17 5.92 1.63
CA HIS A 241 15.19 4.89 1.88
C HIS A 241 15.46 3.99 0.67
N GLN A 242 15.18 4.46 -0.55
CA GLN A 242 15.36 3.64 -1.77
C GLN A 242 16.79 3.07 -1.94
N HIS A 243 17.80 3.82 -1.50
CA HIS A 243 19.21 3.43 -1.58
C HIS A 243 19.57 2.25 -0.66
N ASP A 244 18.79 2.02 0.41
CA ASP A 244 18.96 0.94 1.39
C ASP A 244 17.62 0.21 1.67
N ALA A 245 16.83 0.04 0.64
CA ALA A 245 15.45 -0.43 0.77
C ALA A 245 15.33 -1.81 1.42
N LYS A 246 16.24 -2.75 1.11
CA LYS A 246 16.18 -4.10 1.68
C LYS A 246 16.42 -4.09 3.19
N SER A 247 17.43 -3.35 3.64
CA SER A 247 17.72 -3.18 5.06
C SER A 247 16.56 -2.48 5.77
N PHE A 248 16.04 -1.39 5.18
CA PHE A 248 14.88 -0.69 5.71
C PHE A 248 13.65 -1.60 5.85
N ILE A 249 13.30 -2.37 4.80
CA ILE A 249 12.17 -3.29 4.82
C ILE A 249 12.37 -4.37 5.89
N ASN A 250 13.52 -5.04 5.88
CA ASN A 250 13.79 -6.13 6.81
C ASN A 250 13.72 -5.64 8.26
N LYS A 251 14.40 -4.54 8.58
CA LYS A 251 14.42 -3.97 9.92
C LYS A 251 13.04 -3.49 10.37
N THR A 252 12.38 -2.68 9.53
CA THR A 252 11.07 -2.10 9.88
C THR A 252 9.99 -3.17 9.99
N PHE A 253 9.89 -4.09 9.02
CA PHE A 253 8.81 -5.08 9.00
C PHE A 253 8.99 -6.16 10.08
N SER A 254 10.21 -6.46 10.48
CA SER A 254 10.46 -7.40 11.58
C SER A 254 10.00 -6.87 12.93
N SER A 255 10.07 -5.55 13.14
CA SER A 255 9.62 -4.95 14.38
C SER A 255 8.10 -5.06 14.57
N TYR A 256 7.67 -5.46 15.77
CA TYR A 256 6.25 -5.45 16.12
C TYR A 256 5.64 -4.04 16.03
N LYS A 257 6.43 -2.99 16.24
CA LYS A 257 5.97 -1.58 16.18
C LYS A 257 5.51 -1.15 14.79
N SER A 258 5.94 -1.83 13.73
CA SER A 258 5.52 -1.52 12.36
C SER A 258 4.04 -1.81 12.09
N GLY A 259 3.44 -2.71 12.85
CA GLY A 259 2.11 -3.24 12.56
C GLY A 259 2.05 -4.18 11.35
N ILE A 260 3.18 -4.53 10.74
CA ILE A 260 3.25 -5.49 9.64
C ILE A 260 3.30 -6.90 10.21
N ILE A 261 2.36 -7.74 9.80
CA ILE A 261 2.21 -9.12 10.25
C ILE A 261 2.14 -10.05 9.04
N ASN A 262 2.95 -11.10 9.04
CA ASN A 262 2.89 -12.12 8.01
C ASN A 262 3.08 -13.52 8.62
N PRO A 263 2.03 -14.31 8.77
CA PRO A 263 2.10 -15.64 9.37
C PRO A 263 3.05 -16.63 8.68
N SER A 264 3.41 -16.39 7.42
CA SER A 264 4.33 -17.28 6.70
C SER A 264 5.81 -17.09 7.09
N VAL A 265 6.14 -15.97 7.74
CA VAL A 265 7.51 -15.64 8.18
C VAL A 265 7.59 -15.24 9.65
N ASP A 266 6.53 -14.68 10.21
CA ASP A 266 6.44 -14.38 11.64
C ASP A 266 5.93 -15.62 12.40
N ILE A 267 6.82 -16.49 12.83
CA ILE A 267 6.47 -17.74 13.53
C ILE A 267 5.54 -17.45 14.73
N ASN A 268 5.84 -16.40 15.49
CA ASN A 268 5.09 -15.97 16.67
C ASN A 268 4.17 -14.76 16.35
N TRP A 269 3.49 -14.77 15.21
CA TRP A 269 2.69 -13.64 14.76
C TRP A 269 1.62 -13.16 15.77
N LYS A 270 1.08 -14.05 16.59
CA LYS A 270 0.10 -13.68 17.64
C LYS A 270 0.75 -12.81 18.71
N GLU A 271 1.93 -13.19 19.18
CA GLU A 271 2.70 -12.40 20.13
C GLU A 271 3.10 -11.03 19.53
N LYS A 272 3.42 -11.00 18.24
CA LYS A 272 3.72 -9.76 17.51
C LYS A 272 2.51 -8.83 17.49
N VAL A 273 1.29 -9.37 17.27
CA VAL A 273 0.03 -8.61 17.37
C VAL A 273 -0.19 -8.09 18.79
N ASP A 274 -0.03 -8.92 19.81
CA ASP A 274 -0.23 -8.51 21.21
C ASP A 274 0.72 -7.38 21.58
N LYS A 275 2.00 -7.50 21.28
CA LYS A 275 3.00 -6.44 21.49
C LYS A 275 2.67 -5.15 20.74
N TYR A 276 2.17 -5.27 19.50
CA TYR A 276 1.75 -4.11 18.74
C TYR A 276 0.56 -3.38 19.38
N ILE A 277 -0.45 -4.11 19.81
CA ILE A 277 -1.63 -3.53 20.47
C ILE A 277 -1.24 -2.84 21.78
N ASP A 278 -0.41 -3.47 22.59
CA ASP A 278 0.13 -2.85 23.81
C ASP A 278 0.90 -1.55 23.52
N TYR A 279 1.72 -1.58 22.47
CA TYR A 279 2.48 -0.42 22.01
C TYR A 279 1.54 0.73 21.59
N ILE A 280 0.53 0.46 20.78
CA ILE A 280 -0.43 1.48 20.32
C ILE A 280 -1.29 2.00 21.49
N CYS A 281 -1.69 1.16 22.42
CA CYS A 281 -2.43 1.61 23.61
C CYS A 281 -1.59 2.58 24.45
N LYS A 282 -0.31 2.29 24.67
CA LYS A 282 0.60 3.21 25.39
C LYS A 282 0.79 4.53 24.64
N LYS A 283 1.03 4.49 23.33
CA LYS A 283 1.15 5.70 22.51
C LYS A 283 -0.14 6.52 22.55
N ARG A 284 -1.30 5.88 22.45
CA ARG A 284 -2.61 6.55 22.53
C ARG A 284 -2.78 7.35 23.82
N GLU A 285 -2.42 6.79 24.97
CA GLU A 285 -2.56 7.48 26.24
C GLU A 285 -1.64 8.72 26.33
N VAL A 286 -0.42 8.63 25.83
CA VAL A 286 0.49 9.79 25.71
C VAL A 286 -0.15 10.91 24.88
N TYR A 287 -0.72 10.58 23.74
CA TYR A 287 -1.35 11.57 22.84
C TYR A 287 -2.64 12.14 23.43
N LYS A 288 -3.45 11.33 24.08
CA LYS A 288 -4.67 11.78 24.74
C LYS A 288 -4.34 12.84 25.82
N ASN A 289 -3.35 12.58 26.64
CA ASN A 289 -2.90 13.53 27.66
C ASN A 289 -2.36 14.82 27.02
N TRP A 290 -1.54 14.70 25.96
CA TRP A 290 -1.05 15.87 25.23
C TRP A 290 -2.17 16.76 24.68
N PHE A 291 -3.26 16.19 24.13
CA PHE A 291 -4.41 16.96 23.64
C PHE A 291 -5.26 17.57 24.75
N ILE A 292 -5.30 16.95 25.93
CA ILE A 292 -5.95 17.54 27.11
C ILE A 292 -5.17 18.79 27.53
N ASP A 293 -3.84 18.70 27.53
CA ASP A 293 -2.96 19.80 27.95
C ASP A 293 -2.82 20.89 26.86
N ASN A 294 -3.04 20.55 25.60
CA ASN A 294 -2.91 21.43 24.45
C ASN A 294 -4.17 21.38 23.55
N PRO A 295 -5.33 21.86 24.02
CA PRO A 295 -6.54 21.83 23.22
C PRO A 295 -6.38 22.67 21.93
N PRO A 296 -6.95 22.24 20.80
CA PRO A 296 -6.88 23.01 19.56
C PRO A 296 -7.49 24.40 19.79
N LYS A 297 -6.76 25.42 19.38
CA LYS A 297 -7.29 26.80 19.40
C LYS A 297 -8.52 26.83 18.50
N LYS A 298 -9.65 27.25 19.07
CA LYS A 298 -10.93 27.43 18.34
C LYS A 298 -10.81 28.52 17.30
#